data_06ce0230ea7218aa4a155f44664b2166
#
_entry.id   06ce0230ea7218aa4a155f44664b2166
#
_cell.length_a   1.000
_cell.length_b   1.000
_cell.length_c   1.000
_cell.angle_alpha   90.00
_cell.angle_beta   90.00
_cell.angle_gamma   90.00
#
_symmetry.space_group_name_H-M   'P 1'
#
loop_
_entity.id
_entity.type
_entity.pdbx_description
1 polymer ?
#
loop_
_entity_poly.entity_id
_entity_poly.type
_entity_poly.pdbx_seq_one_letter_code
_entity_poly.pdbx_strand_id
1 'polypeptide(L)'
;MNKVCLIKPITESIAEEIRTKKQEFDFDIHFKQCYVCEGPQFPTIIDAKCFQSMGGGVIGMTAFPEFALAREAGLNYISCNFIVDYVPWSYDVRNLYNVLEIRETNNYKAEKIVKWMVNNLSFYAENDCHELGIARYLSTPIELLSPNKKEWLKVIARDNSEHEEALEAEILKKVLDLYGGIKTIPAKLQDLLTFISKFDRDGNRQDIDATRKAAASLGLYSYPKVDIESVENIEITHDDGHNIPVRVYNPKVDEKLKVIIFSHGGGFVFGTLDSFDAFCRKLSLTTNRIVFAIDYRLAPEHKFPAGLNDVEFVAEHVYQHSKKLGVSRKKFTLMGDSAGANLTVLATYNLLQKGTVKIENNIILYPSVDLSHMPTKSLEDFSSGYILTKAKTKWYSELYVPESMDKRSPEISPFYIKELDNMPRTLVMTAGYDPLKKDEGLLFAERLLRHDVEVQHYHFDSLVRGFINFSKLILKEMEILHSRVIKFLG
;
A
#
# COMPACT_ATOMS: atom_id res chain seq x y z
N MET A 1 -20.31 -15.71 -5.88
CA MET A 1 -19.58 -16.47 -6.92
C MET A 1 -18.59 -17.42 -6.25
N ASN A 2 -18.83 -18.72 -6.31
CA ASN A 2 -18.04 -19.72 -5.55
C ASN A 2 -17.19 -20.61 -6.45
N LYS A 3 -16.60 -20.05 -7.52
CA LYS A 3 -15.90 -20.85 -8.53
C LYS A 3 -14.46 -20.41 -8.69
N VAL A 4 -13.56 -21.39 -8.73
CA VAL A 4 -12.15 -21.23 -9.08
C VAL A 4 -11.90 -21.99 -10.37
N CYS A 5 -11.22 -21.39 -11.34
CA CYS A 5 -10.87 -22.03 -12.59
C CYS A 5 -9.37 -22.25 -12.67
N LEU A 6 -8.96 -23.51 -12.81
CA LEU A 6 -7.59 -23.88 -13.14
C LEU A 6 -7.43 -23.94 -14.65
N ILE A 7 -6.32 -23.38 -15.13
CA ILE A 7 -6.11 -23.12 -16.55
C ILE A 7 -5.07 -24.08 -17.11
N LYS A 8 -5.34 -24.64 -18.28
CA LYS A 8 -4.34 -25.33 -19.09
C LYS A 8 -3.37 -24.30 -19.74
N PRO A 9 -2.06 -24.57 -19.87
CA PRO A 9 -1.44 -25.86 -19.67
C PRO A 9 -1.01 -26.11 -18.20
N ILE A 10 -1.64 -27.10 -17.58
CA ILE A 10 -1.21 -27.71 -16.35
C ILE A 10 -0.79 -29.14 -16.72
N THR A 11 0.24 -29.72 -16.12
CA THR A 11 0.55 -31.12 -16.32
C THR A 11 -0.66 -31.96 -15.94
N GLU A 12 -1.00 -32.95 -16.77
CA GLU A 12 -2.22 -33.72 -16.60
C GLU A 12 -2.20 -34.51 -15.27
N SER A 13 -1.02 -34.96 -14.82
CA SER A 13 -0.83 -35.59 -13.52
C SER A 13 -1.28 -34.72 -12.34
N ILE A 14 -0.86 -33.43 -12.33
CA ILE A 14 -1.28 -32.47 -11.29
C ILE A 14 -2.78 -32.18 -11.41
N ALA A 15 -3.28 -32.03 -12.62
CA ALA A 15 -4.71 -31.80 -12.85
C ALA A 15 -5.56 -32.92 -12.33
N GLU A 16 -5.13 -34.18 -12.52
CA GLU A 16 -5.83 -35.37 -12.04
C GLU A 16 -5.80 -35.48 -10.51
N GLU A 17 -4.67 -35.16 -9.88
CA GLU A 17 -4.57 -35.16 -8.43
C GLU A 17 -5.52 -34.10 -7.80
N ILE A 18 -5.61 -32.94 -8.37
CA ILE A 18 -6.57 -31.92 -7.92
C ILE A 18 -8.03 -32.36 -8.21
N ARG A 19 -8.30 -33.02 -9.34
CA ARG A 19 -9.66 -33.53 -9.67
C ARG A 19 -10.14 -34.55 -8.65
N THR A 20 -9.27 -35.49 -8.23
CA THR A 20 -9.62 -36.51 -7.28
C THR A 20 -9.94 -35.99 -5.89
N LYS A 21 -9.31 -34.88 -5.52
CA LYS A 21 -9.42 -34.28 -4.18
C LYS A 21 -10.24 -33.00 -4.11
N LYS A 22 -10.89 -32.58 -5.21
CA LYS A 22 -11.67 -31.32 -5.28
C LYS A 22 -12.76 -31.21 -4.23
N GLN A 23 -13.25 -32.32 -3.69
CA GLN A 23 -14.27 -32.36 -2.64
C GLN A 23 -13.74 -31.92 -1.25
N GLU A 24 -12.44 -31.79 -1.08
CA GLU A 24 -11.84 -31.26 0.15
C GLU A 24 -12.00 -29.74 0.28
N PHE A 25 -12.47 -29.10 -0.79
CA PHE A 25 -12.69 -27.66 -0.82
C PHE A 25 -14.18 -27.33 -0.61
N ASP A 26 -14.48 -26.24 0.09
CA ASP A 26 -15.82 -25.69 0.30
C ASP A 26 -16.27 -24.77 -0.85
N PHE A 27 -15.59 -24.86 -2.00
CA PHE A 27 -15.90 -24.12 -3.22
C PHE A 27 -15.63 -24.98 -4.47
N ASP A 28 -16.30 -24.63 -5.56
CA ASP A 28 -16.19 -25.37 -6.82
C ASP A 28 -14.86 -25.09 -7.54
N ILE A 29 -14.18 -26.15 -7.96
CA ILE A 29 -12.98 -26.08 -8.81
C ILE A 29 -13.33 -26.60 -10.20
N HIS A 30 -13.05 -25.79 -11.21
CA HIS A 30 -13.25 -26.08 -12.62
C HIS A 30 -11.93 -26.05 -13.39
N PHE A 31 -11.79 -26.92 -14.38
CA PHE A 31 -10.66 -26.91 -15.33
C PHE A 31 -11.17 -26.32 -16.64
N LYS A 32 -10.61 -25.20 -17.06
CA LYS A 32 -11.07 -24.48 -18.25
C LYS A 32 -9.89 -23.96 -19.06
N GLN A 33 -10.12 -23.70 -20.34
CA GLN A 33 -9.20 -22.93 -21.15
C GLN A 33 -9.35 -21.43 -20.83
N CYS A 34 -8.21 -20.74 -20.67
CA CYS A 34 -8.16 -19.31 -20.52
C CYS A 34 -7.66 -18.64 -21.80
N TYR A 35 -8.36 -17.63 -22.22
CA TYR A 35 -7.84 -16.68 -23.18
C TYR A 35 -7.24 -15.50 -22.43
N VAL A 36 -5.97 -15.20 -22.74
CA VAL A 36 -5.27 -14.04 -22.17
C VAL A 36 -5.39 -12.89 -23.16
N CYS A 37 -6.00 -11.80 -22.72
CA CYS A 37 -6.05 -10.56 -23.48
C CYS A 37 -5.13 -9.53 -22.81
N GLU A 38 -4.45 -8.74 -23.63
CA GLU A 38 -3.67 -7.62 -23.13
C GLU A 38 -4.58 -6.52 -22.58
N GLY A 39 -4.29 -6.06 -21.34
CA GLY A 39 -4.94 -4.88 -20.78
C GLY A 39 -4.51 -3.58 -21.49
N PRO A 40 -5.10 -2.44 -21.13
CA PRO A 40 -6.05 -2.21 -20.02
C PRO A 40 -7.54 -2.36 -20.39
N GLN A 41 -7.86 -2.65 -21.63
CA GLN A 41 -9.25 -2.76 -22.10
C GLN A 41 -9.89 -4.09 -21.71
N PHE A 42 -11.08 -4.02 -21.10
CA PHE A 42 -11.90 -5.21 -20.92
C PHE A 42 -12.41 -5.71 -22.28
N PRO A 43 -12.50 -7.05 -22.49
CA PRO A 43 -13.00 -7.60 -23.74
C PRO A 43 -14.44 -7.15 -23.98
N THR A 44 -14.72 -6.83 -25.23
CA THR A 44 -16.08 -6.51 -25.68
C THR A 44 -16.96 -7.78 -25.70
N ILE A 45 -18.28 -7.59 -25.87
CA ILE A 45 -19.21 -8.72 -26.05
C ILE A 45 -18.84 -9.56 -27.31
N ILE A 46 -18.30 -8.92 -28.33
CA ILE A 46 -17.87 -9.59 -29.56
C ILE A 46 -16.64 -10.46 -29.27
N ASP A 47 -15.63 -9.91 -28.56
CA ASP A 47 -14.45 -10.65 -28.18
C ASP A 47 -14.81 -11.86 -27.33
N ALA A 48 -15.70 -11.68 -26.36
CA ALA A 48 -16.16 -12.73 -25.49
C ALA A 48 -16.88 -13.87 -26.26
N LYS A 49 -17.73 -13.53 -27.23
CA LYS A 49 -18.38 -14.53 -28.10
C LYS A 49 -17.38 -15.25 -28.99
N CYS A 50 -16.38 -14.54 -29.49
CA CYS A 50 -15.29 -15.13 -30.25
C CYS A 50 -14.51 -16.15 -29.41
N PHE A 51 -14.09 -15.77 -28.20
CA PHE A 51 -13.38 -16.67 -27.29
C PHE A 51 -14.22 -17.87 -26.87
N GLN A 52 -15.51 -17.70 -26.65
CA GLN A 52 -16.43 -18.79 -26.36
C GLN A 52 -16.53 -19.78 -27.54
N SER A 53 -16.61 -19.29 -28.78
CA SER A 53 -16.66 -20.15 -29.96
C SER A 53 -15.40 -20.98 -30.17
N MET A 54 -14.25 -20.50 -29.65
CA MET A 54 -12.98 -21.21 -29.66
C MET A 54 -12.82 -22.16 -28.47
N GLY A 55 -13.86 -22.38 -27.65
CA GLY A 55 -13.84 -23.28 -26.51
C GLY A 55 -13.33 -22.65 -25.20
N GLY A 56 -13.14 -21.33 -25.17
CA GLY A 56 -12.72 -20.58 -23.99
C GLY A 56 -13.77 -20.60 -22.88
N GLY A 57 -13.34 -20.81 -21.66
CA GLY A 57 -14.21 -20.80 -20.49
C GLY A 57 -13.91 -19.67 -19.52
N VAL A 58 -12.75 -19.04 -19.64
CA VAL A 58 -12.29 -17.92 -18.79
C VAL A 58 -11.51 -16.92 -19.66
N ILE A 59 -11.63 -15.64 -19.35
CA ILE A 59 -10.79 -14.59 -19.92
C ILE A 59 -9.94 -14.01 -18.79
N GLY A 60 -8.62 -13.97 -18.96
CA GLY A 60 -7.66 -13.40 -18.03
C GLY A 60 -6.77 -12.37 -18.69
N MET A 61 -6.14 -11.50 -17.89
CA MET A 61 -5.27 -10.43 -18.36
C MET A 61 -3.85 -10.51 -17.81
N THR A 62 -3.57 -11.49 -16.93
CA THR A 62 -2.36 -11.48 -16.09
C THR A 62 -1.48 -12.72 -16.23
N ALA A 63 -1.88 -13.74 -17.00
CA ALA A 63 -1.13 -15.00 -17.10
C ALA A 63 0.02 -14.97 -18.13
N PHE A 64 0.14 -13.92 -18.92
CA PHE A 64 1.22 -13.69 -19.86
C PHE A 64 2.04 -12.46 -19.42
N PRO A 65 3.39 -12.50 -19.38
CA PRO A 65 4.28 -13.53 -19.96
C PRO A 65 4.67 -14.66 -19.00
N GLU A 66 4.18 -14.70 -17.76
CA GLU A 66 4.67 -15.62 -16.69
C GLU A 66 4.59 -17.07 -17.11
N PHE A 67 3.49 -17.50 -17.73
CA PHE A 67 3.33 -18.88 -18.17
C PHE A 67 4.32 -19.27 -19.30
N ALA A 68 4.62 -18.33 -20.21
CA ALA A 68 5.58 -18.56 -21.29
C ALA A 68 6.99 -18.72 -20.71
N LEU A 69 7.37 -17.83 -19.78
CA LEU A 69 8.67 -17.87 -19.11
C LEU A 69 8.82 -19.13 -18.23
N ALA A 70 7.80 -19.54 -17.51
CA ALA A 70 7.82 -20.74 -16.73
C ALA A 70 8.03 -21.98 -17.62
N ARG A 71 7.36 -22.04 -18.76
CA ARG A 71 7.53 -23.12 -19.75
C ARG A 71 8.90 -23.12 -20.38
N GLU A 72 9.44 -21.96 -20.72
CA GLU A 72 10.83 -21.82 -21.21
C GLU A 72 11.85 -22.29 -20.16
N ALA A 73 11.56 -22.08 -18.88
CA ALA A 73 12.38 -22.52 -17.76
C ALA A 73 12.19 -23.99 -17.40
N GLY A 74 11.30 -24.73 -18.10
CA GLY A 74 11.01 -26.14 -17.78
C GLY A 74 10.21 -26.32 -16.48
N LEU A 75 9.55 -25.25 -15.99
CA LEU A 75 8.79 -25.28 -14.77
C LEU A 75 7.33 -25.66 -15.02
N ASN A 76 6.76 -26.45 -14.11
CA ASN A 76 5.32 -26.68 -14.08
C ASN A 76 4.60 -25.39 -13.64
N TYR A 77 3.72 -24.89 -14.49
CA TYR A 77 2.96 -23.68 -14.23
C TYR A 77 1.48 -24.01 -14.02
N ILE A 78 0.95 -23.53 -12.91
CA ILE A 78 -0.48 -23.64 -12.59
C ILE A 78 -1.04 -22.25 -12.39
N SER A 79 -2.02 -21.86 -13.19
CA SER A 79 -2.75 -20.62 -12.99
C SER A 79 -4.10 -20.91 -12.33
N CYS A 80 -4.27 -20.35 -11.12
CA CYS A 80 -5.53 -20.40 -10.39
C CYS A 80 -6.29 -19.09 -10.59
N ASN A 81 -7.35 -19.11 -11.40
CA ASN A 81 -8.14 -17.93 -11.68
C ASN A 81 -9.40 -17.90 -10.83
N PHE A 82 -9.52 -16.85 -10.05
CA PHE A 82 -10.67 -16.61 -9.20
C PHE A 82 -11.64 -15.72 -9.98
N ILE A 83 -12.83 -16.24 -10.25
CA ILE A 83 -13.83 -15.52 -11.03
C ILE A 83 -14.33 -14.31 -10.24
N VAL A 84 -14.04 -13.13 -10.73
CA VAL A 84 -14.45 -11.85 -10.12
C VAL A 84 -15.66 -11.24 -10.82
N ASP A 85 -15.89 -11.61 -12.09
CA ASP A 85 -16.99 -11.10 -12.88
C ASP A 85 -17.40 -12.12 -13.95
N TYR A 86 -18.62 -12.01 -14.47
CA TYR A 86 -19.06 -12.73 -15.66
C TYR A 86 -18.98 -11.78 -16.85
N VAL A 87 -18.58 -12.30 -18.00
CA VAL A 87 -18.61 -11.51 -19.23
C VAL A 87 -20.06 -11.04 -19.46
N PRO A 88 -20.30 -9.73 -19.58
CA PRO A 88 -21.66 -9.20 -19.58
C PRO A 88 -22.38 -9.58 -20.86
N TRP A 89 -23.28 -10.53 -20.77
CA TRP A 89 -24.36 -10.72 -21.74
C TRP A 89 -25.54 -9.79 -21.40
N SER A 90 -25.54 -9.19 -20.20
CA SER A 90 -26.53 -8.25 -19.70
C SER A 90 -25.90 -6.88 -19.47
N TYR A 91 -26.64 -5.84 -19.77
CA TYR A 91 -26.30 -4.42 -19.63
C TYR A 91 -26.20 -3.94 -18.16
N ASP A 92 -25.88 -4.81 -17.21
CA ASP A 92 -25.82 -4.39 -15.84
C ASP A 92 -24.49 -3.69 -15.54
N VAL A 93 -24.61 -2.46 -15.06
CA VAL A 93 -23.48 -1.59 -14.70
C VAL A 93 -22.59 -2.34 -13.71
N ARG A 94 -21.37 -2.62 -14.12
CA ARG A 94 -20.36 -3.24 -13.25
C ARG A 94 -20.21 -2.40 -11.99
N ASN A 95 -20.66 -2.92 -10.88
CA ASN A 95 -20.48 -2.29 -9.60
C ASN A 95 -19.08 -2.67 -9.08
N LEU A 96 -18.16 -1.71 -9.06
CA LEU A 96 -16.78 -1.90 -8.59
C LEU A 96 -16.74 -2.48 -7.17
N TYR A 97 -17.73 -2.17 -6.36
CA TYR A 97 -17.89 -2.71 -5.00
C TYR A 97 -18.08 -4.23 -5.00
N ASN A 98 -18.87 -4.77 -5.92
CA ASN A 98 -19.05 -6.22 -6.03
C ASN A 98 -17.74 -6.93 -6.41
N VAL A 99 -16.88 -6.30 -7.22
CA VAL A 99 -15.58 -6.86 -7.60
C VAL A 99 -14.63 -6.90 -6.40
N LEU A 100 -14.63 -5.88 -5.56
CA LEU A 100 -13.78 -5.83 -4.36
C LEU A 100 -14.21 -6.86 -3.31
N GLU A 101 -15.51 -7.00 -3.06
CA GLU A 101 -16.08 -8.01 -2.15
C GLU A 101 -15.77 -9.43 -2.62
N ILE A 102 -15.92 -9.68 -3.92
CA ILE A 102 -15.59 -10.97 -4.52
C ILE A 102 -14.10 -11.26 -4.42
N ARG A 103 -13.24 -10.24 -4.58
CA ARG A 103 -11.80 -10.36 -4.45
C ARG A 103 -11.37 -10.84 -3.05
N GLU A 104 -11.97 -10.30 -1.99
CA GLU A 104 -11.64 -10.74 -0.63
C GLU A 104 -12.10 -12.18 -0.33
N THR A 105 -13.30 -12.53 -0.79
CA THR A 105 -13.77 -13.93 -0.72
C THR A 105 -12.83 -14.85 -1.50
N ASN A 106 -12.28 -14.38 -2.61
CA ASN A 106 -11.33 -15.12 -3.43
C ASN A 106 -9.94 -15.23 -2.77
N ASN A 107 -9.50 -14.26 -1.97
CA ASN A 107 -8.24 -14.36 -1.21
C ASN A 107 -8.28 -15.54 -0.24
N TYR A 108 -9.38 -15.76 0.45
CA TYR A 108 -9.57 -16.93 1.32
C TYR A 108 -9.46 -18.24 0.54
N LYS A 109 -10.08 -18.31 -0.64
CA LYS A 109 -9.98 -19.50 -1.50
C LYS A 109 -8.57 -19.72 -2.03
N ALA A 110 -7.89 -18.62 -2.41
CA ALA A 110 -6.50 -18.66 -2.86
C ALA A 110 -5.58 -19.23 -1.78
N GLU A 111 -5.71 -18.74 -0.56
CA GLU A 111 -4.95 -19.24 0.59
C GLU A 111 -5.19 -20.73 0.82
N LYS A 112 -6.44 -21.17 0.79
CA LYS A 112 -6.80 -22.58 0.96
C LYS A 112 -6.20 -23.47 -0.12
N ILE A 113 -6.30 -23.07 -1.40
CA ILE A 113 -5.82 -23.87 -2.51
C ILE A 113 -4.30 -23.95 -2.53
N VAL A 114 -3.60 -22.84 -2.24
CA VAL A 114 -2.13 -22.81 -2.17
C VAL A 114 -1.64 -23.69 -1.01
N LYS A 115 -2.22 -23.57 0.19
CA LYS A 115 -1.88 -24.42 1.33
C LYS A 115 -2.11 -25.90 1.03
N TRP A 116 -3.21 -26.18 0.36
CA TRP A 116 -3.52 -27.57 -0.03
C TRP A 116 -2.51 -28.07 -1.06
N MET A 117 -2.18 -27.28 -2.10
CA MET A 117 -1.19 -27.66 -3.12
C MET A 117 0.18 -27.92 -2.49
N VAL A 118 0.64 -27.04 -1.61
CA VAL A 118 1.94 -27.20 -0.91
C VAL A 118 2.00 -28.48 -0.09
N ASN A 119 0.88 -28.87 0.54
CA ASN A 119 0.85 -30.05 1.42
C ASN A 119 0.55 -31.38 0.71
N ASN A 120 0.01 -31.35 -0.49
CA ASN A 120 -0.54 -32.54 -1.14
C ASN A 120 -0.01 -32.83 -2.53
N LEU A 121 0.48 -31.83 -3.27
CA LEU A 121 1.09 -32.09 -4.57
C LEU A 121 2.50 -32.63 -4.38
N SER A 122 2.79 -33.77 -4.99
CA SER A 122 4.16 -34.26 -5.09
C SER A 122 4.89 -33.35 -6.07
N PHE A 123 5.95 -32.69 -5.62
CA PHE A 123 6.82 -31.84 -6.47
C PHE A 123 7.55 -32.65 -7.55
N TYR A 124 7.46 -33.96 -7.50
CA TYR A 124 8.10 -34.95 -8.37
C TYR A 124 7.18 -35.52 -9.46
N ALA A 125 6.03 -34.90 -9.73
CA ALA A 125 5.23 -35.32 -10.88
C ALA A 125 6.09 -35.22 -12.14
N GLU A 126 6.30 -36.33 -12.83
CA GLU A 126 7.12 -36.46 -14.04
C GLU A 126 6.91 -35.24 -14.95
N ASN A 127 7.98 -34.50 -15.17
CA ASN A 127 7.94 -33.29 -15.96
C ASN A 127 7.87 -33.67 -17.45
N ASP A 128 6.71 -33.66 -18.04
CA ASP A 128 6.54 -33.73 -19.51
C ASP A 128 7.34 -32.68 -20.27
N CYS A 129 7.83 -31.65 -19.54
CA CYS A 129 8.64 -30.56 -20.09
C CYS A 129 10.16 -30.87 -20.12
N HIS A 130 10.66 -31.83 -19.33
CA HIS A 130 12.10 -32.13 -19.27
C HIS A 130 12.64 -32.83 -20.54
N GLU A 131 11.81 -33.57 -21.28
CA GLU A 131 12.26 -34.22 -22.51
C GLU A 131 12.63 -33.26 -23.64
N LEU A 132 12.21 -32.00 -23.56
CA LEU A 132 12.42 -31.03 -24.64
C LEU A 132 13.61 -30.07 -24.43
N GLY A 133 14.22 -30.04 -23.26
CA GLY A 133 15.40 -29.21 -22.93
C GLY A 133 15.29 -27.74 -23.30
N ILE A 134 15.67 -26.87 -22.42
CA ILE A 134 15.66 -25.39 -22.59
C ILE A 134 16.29 -24.94 -23.92
N ALA A 135 17.30 -25.68 -24.42
CA ALA A 135 18.00 -25.36 -25.67
C ALA A 135 17.10 -25.34 -26.93
N ARG A 136 15.97 -26.04 -26.94
CA ARG A 136 15.04 -26.05 -28.12
C ARG A 136 14.17 -24.80 -28.24
N TYR A 137 14.04 -24.02 -27.16
CA TYR A 137 13.21 -22.83 -27.13
C TYR A 137 13.97 -21.53 -27.14
N LEU A 138 15.31 -21.58 -27.14
CA LEU A 138 16.11 -20.38 -27.26
C LEU A 138 16.16 -19.98 -28.74
N SER A 139 15.60 -18.83 -29.03
CA SER A 139 15.72 -18.18 -30.36
C SER A 139 17.15 -17.70 -30.65
N THR A 140 17.99 -17.61 -29.62
CA THR A 140 19.39 -17.17 -29.70
C THR A 140 20.31 -18.32 -29.27
N PRO A 141 21.32 -18.71 -30.09
CA PRO A 141 22.29 -19.70 -29.69
C PRO A 141 22.96 -19.34 -28.36
N ILE A 142 23.18 -20.34 -27.51
CA ILE A 142 23.70 -20.15 -26.12
C ILE A 142 25.05 -19.43 -26.15
N GLU A 143 25.87 -19.65 -27.20
CA GLU A 143 27.17 -19.04 -27.38
C GLU A 143 27.10 -17.51 -27.53
N LEU A 144 25.98 -17.01 -28.08
CA LEU A 144 25.75 -15.58 -28.33
C LEU A 144 25.11 -14.85 -27.17
N LEU A 145 24.74 -15.55 -26.08
CA LEU A 145 24.16 -14.93 -24.89
C LEU A 145 25.20 -14.20 -24.08
N SER A 146 24.80 -13.09 -23.45
CA SER A 146 25.69 -12.36 -22.54
C SER A 146 26.10 -13.23 -21.33
N PRO A 147 27.23 -12.96 -20.68
CA PRO A 147 27.73 -13.73 -19.54
C PRO A 147 26.66 -13.90 -18.44
N ASN A 148 25.94 -12.83 -18.11
CA ASN A 148 24.87 -12.86 -17.10
C ASN A 148 23.71 -13.79 -17.50
N LYS A 149 23.33 -13.82 -18.78
CA LYS A 149 22.28 -14.72 -19.28
C LYS A 149 22.74 -16.18 -19.29
N LYS A 150 24.02 -16.42 -19.58
CA LYS A 150 24.62 -17.77 -19.49
C LYS A 150 24.66 -18.27 -18.04
N GLU A 151 24.94 -17.38 -17.09
CA GLU A 151 24.94 -17.72 -15.66
C GLU A 151 23.51 -18.04 -15.15
N TRP A 152 22.54 -17.28 -15.57
CA TRP A 152 21.13 -17.56 -15.33
C TRP A 152 20.70 -18.92 -15.90
N LEU A 153 21.10 -19.26 -17.12
CA LEU A 153 20.82 -20.56 -17.72
C LEU A 153 21.48 -21.72 -16.96
N LYS A 154 22.66 -21.51 -16.38
CA LYS A 154 23.31 -22.50 -15.51
C LYS A 154 22.53 -22.73 -14.22
N VAL A 155 21.89 -21.70 -13.66
CA VAL A 155 21.04 -21.81 -12.46
C VAL A 155 19.77 -22.59 -12.79
N ILE A 156 19.17 -22.34 -13.96
CA ILE A 156 17.94 -23.01 -14.40
C ILE A 156 18.21 -24.45 -14.87
N ALA A 157 19.39 -24.71 -15.46
CA ALA A 157 19.76 -26.01 -16.01
C ALA A 157 20.56 -26.90 -15.03
N ARG A 158 20.72 -26.50 -13.77
CA ARG A 158 21.37 -27.35 -12.76
C ARG A 158 20.54 -28.58 -12.51
N ASP A 159 21.17 -29.73 -12.74
CA ASP A 159 20.69 -31.05 -12.37
C ASP A 159 20.54 -31.09 -10.84
N ASN A 160 19.32 -31.27 -10.37
CA ASN A 160 18.90 -30.97 -8.99
C ASN A 160 19.13 -32.12 -7.99
N SER A 161 20.05 -33.07 -8.25
CA SER A 161 20.10 -34.32 -7.47
C SER A 161 20.74 -34.25 -6.07
N GLU A 162 21.37 -33.16 -5.66
CA GLU A 162 22.10 -33.14 -4.37
C GLU A 162 21.74 -31.98 -3.38
N HIS A 163 20.80 -31.06 -3.71
CA HIS A 163 20.47 -29.93 -2.82
C HIS A 163 18.96 -29.67 -2.64
N GLU A 164 18.13 -30.67 -2.87
CA GLU A 164 16.66 -30.50 -2.95
C GLU A 164 16.02 -30.04 -1.64
N GLU A 165 16.32 -30.65 -0.51
CA GLU A 165 15.65 -30.33 0.78
C GLU A 165 15.92 -28.90 1.28
N ALA A 166 17.15 -28.39 1.09
CA ALA A 166 17.49 -27.05 1.52
C ALA A 166 16.89 -25.96 0.60
N LEU A 167 16.85 -26.23 -0.71
CA LEU A 167 16.25 -25.33 -1.70
C LEU A 167 14.73 -25.31 -1.58
N GLU A 168 14.11 -26.47 -1.33
CA GLU A 168 12.66 -26.58 -1.06
C GLU A 168 12.27 -25.79 0.19
N ALA A 169 13.03 -25.92 1.27
CA ALA A 169 12.80 -25.15 2.50
C ALA A 169 12.96 -23.64 2.27
N GLU A 170 13.92 -23.22 1.45
CA GLU A 170 14.14 -21.81 1.13
C GLU A 170 13.08 -21.26 0.17
N ILE A 171 12.67 -22.02 -0.84
CA ILE A 171 11.57 -21.68 -1.77
C ILE A 171 10.25 -21.65 -1.02
N LEU A 172 9.96 -22.65 -0.18
CA LEU A 172 8.77 -22.71 0.65
C LEU A 172 8.73 -21.51 1.61
N LYS A 173 9.86 -21.17 2.22
CA LYS A 173 10.00 -19.99 3.06
C LYS A 173 9.78 -18.70 2.28
N LYS A 174 10.33 -18.57 1.07
CA LYS A 174 10.09 -17.40 0.20
C LYS A 174 8.67 -17.32 -0.33
N VAL A 175 8.05 -18.45 -0.67
CA VAL A 175 6.63 -18.52 -1.06
C VAL A 175 5.73 -18.22 0.13
N LEU A 176 6.01 -18.76 1.31
CA LEU A 176 5.31 -18.41 2.55
C LEU A 176 5.59 -16.96 2.98
N ASP A 177 6.74 -16.40 2.67
CA ASP A 177 7.05 -14.98 2.88
C ASP A 177 6.39 -14.06 1.83
N LEU A 178 6.20 -14.52 0.60
CA LEU A 178 5.54 -13.78 -0.49
C LEU A 178 4.01 -13.88 -0.43
N TYR A 179 3.48 -15.06 -0.08
CA TYR A 179 2.05 -15.33 0.07
C TYR A 179 1.71 -15.64 1.53
N GLY A 180 2.68 -15.32 2.43
CA GLY A 180 2.66 -15.68 3.83
C GLY A 180 1.27 -15.56 4.39
N GLY A 181 0.83 -16.63 5.00
CA GLY A 181 -0.46 -16.81 5.63
C GLY A 181 -0.89 -15.54 6.36
N ILE A 182 -2.16 -15.38 6.66
CA ILE A 182 -2.71 -14.21 7.35
C ILE A 182 -1.65 -13.68 8.31
N LYS A 183 -0.94 -12.60 7.92
CA LYS A 183 0.10 -12.03 8.77
C LYS A 183 -0.62 -11.46 9.96
N THR A 184 -0.65 -12.26 11.02
CA THR A 184 -1.26 -11.86 12.28
C THR A 184 -0.58 -10.59 12.78
N ILE A 185 -1.35 -9.73 13.41
CA ILE A 185 -0.81 -8.55 14.10
C ILE A 185 0.33 -9.01 15.00
N PRO A 186 1.51 -8.36 15.00
CA PRO A 186 2.61 -8.70 15.89
C PRO A 186 2.16 -8.81 17.35
N ALA A 187 2.55 -9.87 18.05
CA ALA A 187 2.01 -10.20 19.37
C ALA A 187 2.03 -9.01 20.36
N LYS A 188 3.14 -8.27 20.42
CA LYS A 188 3.25 -7.08 21.29
C LYS A 188 2.27 -5.96 20.91
N LEU A 189 1.98 -5.81 19.61
CA LEU A 189 0.99 -4.85 19.15
C LEU A 189 -0.43 -5.35 19.44
N GLN A 190 -0.68 -6.65 19.32
CA GLN A 190 -1.95 -7.29 19.71
C GLN A 190 -2.23 -7.13 21.20
N ASP A 191 -1.23 -7.28 22.05
CA ASP A 191 -1.34 -7.06 23.51
C ASP A 191 -1.75 -5.62 23.81
N LEU A 192 -1.14 -4.65 23.13
CA LEU A 192 -1.49 -3.23 23.25
C LEU A 192 -2.93 -2.97 22.80
N LEU A 193 -3.36 -3.52 21.66
CA LEU A 193 -4.74 -3.38 21.17
C LEU A 193 -5.73 -3.96 22.18
N THR A 194 -5.43 -5.12 22.73
CA THR A 194 -6.25 -5.76 23.78
C THR A 194 -6.31 -4.90 25.04
N PHE A 195 -5.22 -4.25 25.42
CA PHE A 195 -5.20 -3.32 26.53
C PHE A 195 -6.07 -2.09 26.25
N ILE A 196 -5.89 -1.45 25.10
CA ILE A 196 -6.67 -0.25 24.71
C ILE A 196 -8.16 -0.55 24.65
N SER A 197 -8.57 -1.70 24.13
CA SER A 197 -9.98 -2.09 23.99
C SER A 197 -10.71 -2.23 25.34
N LYS A 198 -9.99 -2.42 26.45
CA LYS A 198 -10.59 -2.46 27.80
C LYS A 198 -11.09 -1.08 28.24
N PHE A 199 -10.51 -0.01 27.74
CA PHE A 199 -10.85 1.38 28.13
C PHE A 199 -11.80 2.07 27.16
N ASP A 200 -11.88 1.60 25.93
CA ASP A 200 -12.71 2.21 24.88
C ASP A 200 -13.19 1.13 23.90
N ARG A 201 -14.00 0.20 24.41
CA ARG A 201 -14.50 -0.96 23.67
C ARG A 201 -15.23 -0.60 22.39
N ASP A 202 -16.04 0.44 22.47
CA ASP A 202 -16.97 0.80 21.40
C ASP A 202 -16.52 2.02 20.59
N GLY A 203 -15.38 2.65 20.98
CA GLY A 203 -14.91 3.88 20.35
C GLY A 203 -15.86 5.07 20.52
N ASN A 204 -16.81 4.97 21.47
CA ASN A 204 -17.89 5.94 21.65
C ASN A 204 -17.52 7.13 22.53
N ARG A 205 -16.32 7.11 23.14
CA ARG A 205 -15.88 8.21 23.99
C ARG A 205 -15.48 9.42 23.15
N GLN A 206 -16.34 10.43 23.12
CA GLN A 206 -16.17 11.68 22.41
C GLN A 206 -15.71 12.80 23.36
N ASP A 207 -14.49 12.66 23.87
CA ASP A 207 -13.85 13.60 24.79
C ASP A 207 -12.47 13.96 24.19
N ILE A 208 -12.35 15.22 23.73
CA ILE A 208 -11.17 15.69 23.04
C ILE A 208 -9.93 15.75 23.93
N ASP A 209 -10.09 16.18 25.17
CA ASP A 209 -8.98 16.30 26.13
C ASP A 209 -8.46 14.92 26.52
N ALA A 210 -9.35 13.97 26.79
CA ALA A 210 -8.98 12.59 27.05
C ALA A 210 -8.32 11.95 25.83
N THR A 211 -8.81 12.24 24.63
CA THR A 211 -8.21 11.75 23.37
C THR A 211 -6.80 12.31 23.17
N ARG A 212 -6.60 13.61 23.36
CA ARG A 212 -5.29 14.26 23.28
C ARG A 212 -4.31 13.73 24.32
N LYS A 213 -4.75 13.53 25.55
CA LYS A 213 -3.93 12.89 26.62
C LYS A 213 -3.53 11.46 26.28
N ALA A 214 -4.48 10.66 25.79
CA ALA A 214 -4.20 9.28 25.36
C ALA A 214 -3.23 9.26 24.17
N ALA A 215 -3.42 10.13 23.19
CA ALA A 215 -2.54 10.24 22.03
C ALA A 215 -1.11 10.65 22.41
N ALA A 216 -0.94 11.57 23.35
CA ALA A 216 0.37 11.97 23.87
C ALA A 216 1.12 10.78 24.49
N SER A 217 0.42 9.84 25.14
CA SER A 217 1.02 8.64 25.73
C SER A 217 1.51 7.61 24.69
N LEU A 218 1.06 7.69 23.44
CA LEU A 218 1.52 6.79 22.36
C LEU A 218 3.02 6.97 22.08
N GLY A 219 3.60 8.12 22.36
CA GLY A 219 5.04 8.35 22.29
C GLY A 219 5.89 7.35 23.10
N LEU A 220 5.33 6.69 24.12
CA LEU A 220 5.99 5.62 24.89
C LEU A 220 6.28 4.37 24.05
N TYR A 221 5.55 4.16 22.97
CA TYR A 221 5.68 3.04 22.05
C TYR A 221 6.50 3.38 20.79
N SER A 222 6.96 4.62 20.70
CA SER A 222 7.86 5.06 19.63
C SER A 222 9.30 4.54 19.83
N TYR A 223 10.10 4.59 18.78
CA TYR A 223 11.55 4.33 18.88
C TYR A 223 12.18 5.08 20.05
N PRO A 224 13.28 4.56 20.62
CA PRO A 224 14.20 5.41 21.34
C PRO A 224 14.64 6.57 20.44
N LYS A 225 14.67 7.78 20.98
CA LYS A 225 15.15 8.94 20.23
C LYS A 225 16.59 8.68 19.78
N VAL A 226 16.82 8.78 18.47
CA VAL A 226 18.17 8.69 17.91
C VAL A 226 18.82 10.06 17.92
N ASP A 227 20.12 10.10 18.16
CA ASP A 227 20.90 11.32 18.05
C ASP A 227 21.04 11.74 16.60
N ILE A 228 20.87 13.02 16.34
CA ILE A 228 21.03 13.64 15.04
C ILE A 228 21.73 14.99 15.27
N GLU A 229 22.40 15.52 14.26
CA GLU A 229 23.32 16.65 14.45
C GLU A 229 22.62 17.91 14.94
N SER A 230 21.43 18.23 14.42
CA SER A 230 20.64 19.38 14.93
C SER A 230 19.15 19.08 14.97
N VAL A 231 18.49 19.55 16.04
CA VAL A 231 17.03 19.64 16.16
C VAL A 231 16.68 21.01 16.72
N GLU A 232 15.98 21.79 15.91
CA GLU A 232 15.64 23.18 16.24
C GLU A 232 14.12 23.38 16.18
N ASN A 233 13.57 24.12 17.14
CA ASN A 233 12.20 24.63 17.06
C ASN A 233 12.26 26.05 16.52
N ILE A 234 11.55 26.29 15.44
CA ILE A 234 11.41 27.61 14.83
C ILE A 234 9.93 27.99 14.75
N GLU A 235 9.66 29.25 14.59
CA GLU A 235 8.32 29.76 14.27
C GLU A 235 8.35 30.40 12.89
N ILE A 236 7.38 30.05 12.06
CA ILE A 236 7.16 30.65 10.75
C ILE A 236 5.90 31.52 10.86
N THR A 237 6.06 32.83 10.77
CA THR A 237 4.92 33.76 10.87
C THR A 237 4.15 33.79 9.58
N HIS A 238 2.87 33.44 9.65
CA HIS A 238 1.91 33.52 8.54
C HIS A 238 1.53 34.96 8.26
N ASP A 239 1.04 35.25 7.05
CA ASP A 239 0.70 36.62 6.60
C ASP A 239 -0.41 37.25 7.44
N ASP A 240 -1.26 36.49 8.11
CA ASP A 240 -2.27 36.99 9.05
C ASP A 240 -1.74 37.26 10.47
N GLY A 241 -0.45 37.05 10.70
CA GLY A 241 0.26 37.35 11.94
C GLY A 241 0.30 36.20 12.96
N HIS A 242 -0.30 35.03 12.72
CA HIS A 242 -0.11 33.89 13.62
C HIS A 242 1.22 33.16 13.33
N ASN A 243 1.79 32.59 14.38
CA ASN A 243 3.01 31.81 14.28
C ASN A 243 2.69 30.32 14.14
N ILE A 244 3.33 29.67 13.18
CA ILE A 244 3.24 28.22 12.96
C ILE A 244 4.52 27.61 13.54
N PRO A 245 4.43 26.80 14.62
CA PRO A 245 5.60 26.12 15.16
C PRO A 245 6.07 25.02 14.20
N VAL A 246 7.36 24.96 13.96
CA VAL A 246 7.98 23.95 13.09
C VAL A 246 9.22 23.41 13.78
N ARG A 247 9.37 22.09 13.84
CA ARG A 247 10.61 21.44 14.29
C ARG A 247 11.42 20.98 13.10
N VAL A 248 12.66 21.46 13.04
CA VAL A 248 13.61 21.16 11.97
C VAL A 248 14.60 20.10 12.44
N TYR A 249 14.67 19.00 11.73
CA TYR A 249 15.60 17.92 11.99
C TYR A 249 16.65 17.90 10.89
N ASN A 250 17.90 18.23 11.24
CA ASN A 250 19.00 18.27 10.28
C ASN A 250 20.06 17.22 10.59
N PRO A 251 20.27 16.20 9.74
CA PRO A 251 21.23 15.15 9.98
C PRO A 251 22.69 15.56 9.72
N LYS A 252 22.90 16.71 9.02
CA LYS A 252 24.22 17.23 8.65
C LYS A 252 24.17 18.73 8.42
N VAL A 253 24.60 19.50 9.41
CA VAL A 253 24.44 20.97 9.43
C VAL A 253 25.24 21.66 8.31
N ASP A 254 26.42 21.15 7.99
CA ASP A 254 27.31 21.76 6.98
C ASP A 254 26.98 21.38 5.53
N GLU A 255 25.95 20.57 5.30
CA GLU A 255 25.54 20.13 3.97
C GLU A 255 24.22 20.76 3.54
N LYS A 256 24.13 21.16 2.28
CA LYS A 256 22.89 21.63 1.64
C LYS A 256 22.00 20.43 1.24
N LEU A 257 21.24 19.92 2.18
CA LEU A 257 20.43 18.74 1.99
C LEU A 257 19.07 19.04 1.34
N LYS A 258 18.47 17.99 0.78
CA LYS A 258 17.10 17.98 0.27
C LYS A 258 16.11 18.01 1.45
N VAL A 259 14.85 18.37 1.17
CA VAL A 259 13.83 18.63 2.18
C VAL A 259 12.71 17.59 2.12
N ILE A 260 12.19 17.27 3.31
CA ILE A 260 10.88 16.65 3.53
C ILE A 260 10.06 17.60 4.42
N ILE A 261 8.91 18.03 3.93
CA ILE A 261 7.88 18.71 4.74
C ILE A 261 6.97 17.61 5.29
N PHE A 262 6.90 17.49 6.62
CA PHE A 262 6.14 16.44 7.28
C PHE A 262 4.92 16.99 8.02
N SER A 263 3.75 16.47 7.67
CA SER A 263 2.47 16.74 8.33
C SER A 263 2.01 15.50 9.09
N HIS A 264 1.89 15.62 10.40
CA HIS A 264 1.56 14.48 11.26
C HIS A 264 0.09 14.07 11.18
N GLY A 265 -0.19 12.79 11.51
CA GLY A 265 -1.52 12.28 11.70
C GLY A 265 -2.17 12.71 13.02
N GLY A 266 -3.40 12.28 13.25
CA GLY A 266 -4.15 12.58 14.47
C GLY A 266 -5.59 13.03 14.22
N GLY A 267 -6.18 12.60 13.09
CA GLY A 267 -7.58 12.90 12.76
C GLY A 267 -7.90 14.39 12.67
N PHE A 268 -6.88 15.24 12.44
CA PHE A 268 -6.94 16.70 12.45
C PHE A 268 -7.21 17.32 13.84
N VAL A 269 -7.29 16.53 14.90
CA VAL A 269 -7.73 16.98 16.23
C VAL A 269 -6.69 16.76 17.32
N PHE A 270 -5.67 15.93 17.07
CA PHE A 270 -4.57 15.69 17.99
C PHE A 270 -3.25 15.44 17.23
N GLY A 271 -2.18 15.25 17.96
CA GLY A 271 -0.81 15.14 17.46
C GLY A 271 0.00 16.36 17.88
N THR A 272 1.29 16.17 18.06
CA THR A 272 2.23 17.23 18.43
C THR A 272 3.60 16.89 17.85
N LEU A 273 4.48 17.87 17.76
CA LEU A 273 5.89 17.67 17.37
C LEU A 273 6.58 16.62 18.23
N ASP A 274 6.23 16.54 19.53
CA ASP A 274 6.82 15.56 20.46
C ASP A 274 6.35 14.13 20.20
N SER A 275 5.09 13.96 19.78
CA SER A 275 4.53 12.65 19.45
C SER A 275 5.24 11.98 18.27
N PHE A 276 5.75 12.78 17.33
CA PHE A 276 6.41 12.31 16.12
C PHE A 276 7.94 12.55 16.11
N ASP A 277 8.51 13.09 17.20
CA ASP A 277 9.93 13.46 17.27
C ASP A 277 10.86 12.27 16.94
N ALA A 278 10.63 11.10 17.53
CA ALA A 278 11.45 9.92 17.28
C ALA A 278 11.38 9.43 15.83
N PHE A 279 10.19 9.50 15.22
CA PHE A 279 9.99 9.15 13.81
C PHE A 279 10.71 10.14 12.89
N CYS A 280 10.56 11.44 13.12
CA CYS A 280 11.16 12.48 12.29
C CYS A 280 12.69 12.46 12.37
N ARG A 281 13.28 12.22 13.57
CA ARG A 281 14.73 12.01 13.73
C ARG A 281 15.22 10.85 12.88
N LYS A 282 14.55 9.69 13.00
CA LYS A 282 14.91 8.49 12.25
C LYS A 282 14.76 8.69 10.76
N LEU A 283 13.67 9.33 10.33
CA LEU A 283 13.40 9.68 8.94
C LEU A 283 14.50 10.57 8.36
N SER A 284 14.83 11.65 9.07
CA SER A 284 15.87 12.59 8.68
C SER A 284 17.23 11.89 8.50
N LEU A 285 17.63 11.12 9.50
CA LEU A 285 18.90 10.39 9.49
C LEU A 285 18.98 9.36 8.37
N THR A 286 17.93 8.53 8.21
CA THR A 286 17.95 7.43 7.23
C THR A 286 17.83 7.89 5.79
N THR A 287 17.13 9.01 5.55
CA THR A 287 16.97 9.59 4.20
C THR A 287 18.05 10.59 3.83
N ASN A 288 18.89 10.98 4.78
CA ASN A 288 19.86 12.09 4.65
C ASN A 288 19.18 13.36 4.10
N ARG A 289 18.05 13.76 4.73
CA ARG A 289 17.25 14.92 4.36
C ARG A 289 16.89 15.75 5.58
N ILE A 290 16.76 17.05 5.40
CA ILE A 290 16.21 17.92 6.45
C ILE A 290 14.70 17.71 6.49
N VAL A 291 14.15 17.40 7.66
CA VAL A 291 12.72 17.26 7.88
C VAL A 291 12.19 18.48 8.61
N PHE A 292 11.20 19.14 8.02
CA PHE A 292 10.43 20.20 8.64
C PHE A 292 9.10 19.61 9.08
N ALA A 293 8.95 19.32 10.37
CA ALA A 293 7.69 18.84 10.95
C ALA A 293 6.85 20.00 11.42
N ILE A 294 5.60 20.05 10.98
CA ILE A 294 4.69 21.17 11.18
C ILE A 294 3.74 20.88 12.35
N ASP A 295 3.62 21.80 13.29
CA ASP A 295 2.57 21.81 14.31
C ASP A 295 1.39 22.65 13.81
N TYR A 296 0.68 22.11 12.83
CA TYR A 296 -0.42 22.80 12.18
C TYR A 296 -1.62 22.94 13.13
N ARG A 297 -2.43 23.98 12.95
CA ARG A 297 -3.62 24.26 13.77
C ARG A 297 -4.64 23.12 13.70
N LEU A 298 -5.11 22.69 14.88
CA LEU A 298 -5.98 21.53 15.05
C LEU A 298 -7.45 21.95 15.28
N ALA A 299 -8.35 21.09 14.87
CA ALA A 299 -9.78 21.16 15.21
C ALA A 299 -10.01 20.60 16.65
N PRO A 300 -11.12 20.98 17.31
CA PRO A 300 -12.21 21.83 16.81
C PRO A 300 -11.91 23.34 16.86
N GLU A 301 -10.84 23.76 17.53
CA GLU A 301 -10.49 25.16 17.71
C GLU A 301 -10.27 25.87 16.36
N HIS A 302 -9.66 25.14 15.42
CA HIS A 302 -9.36 25.60 14.09
C HIS A 302 -9.82 24.59 13.04
N LYS A 303 -11.09 24.67 12.65
CA LYS A 303 -11.67 23.84 11.59
C LYS A 303 -10.98 24.10 10.24
N PHE A 304 -11.26 23.22 9.27
CA PHE A 304 -10.87 23.44 7.88
C PHE A 304 -11.20 24.87 7.42
N PRO A 305 -10.31 25.58 6.69
CA PRO A 305 -9.04 25.09 6.12
C PRO A 305 -7.78 25.42 6.95
N ALA A 306 -7.89 25.80 8.23
CA ALA A 306 -6.76 26.36 8.99
C ALA A 306 -5.48 25.49 8.93
N GLY A 307 -5.56 24.20 9.27
CA GLY A 307 -4.40 23.32 9.24
C GLY A 307 -3.85 23.08 7.83
N LEU A 308 -4.70 23.09 6.80
CA LEU A 308 -4.25 22.99 5.41
C LEU A 308 -3.46 24.23 4.99
N ASN A 309 -3.96 25.42 5.33
CA ASN A 309 -3.29 26.68 5.05
C ASN A 309 -1.91 26.75 5.72
N ASP A 310 -1.79 26.26 6.95
CA ASP A 310 -0.51 26.21 7.65
C ASP A 310 0.50 25.30 6.91
N VAL A 311 0.07 24.14 6.44
CA VAL A 311 0.93 23.21 5.68
C VAL A 311 1.37 23.81 4.35
N GLU A 312 0.44 24.42 3.61
CA GLU A 312 0.75 25.12 2.35
C GLU A 312 1.75 26.25 2.59
N PHE A 313 1.48 27.09 3.58
CA PHE A 313 2.32 28.25 3.88
C PHE A 313 3.75 27.84 4.27
N VAL A 314 3.90 26.86 5.15
CA VAL A 314 5.23 26.37 5.56
C VAL A 314 5.97 25.75 4.38
N ALA A 315 5.31 24.95 3.54
CA ALA A 315 5.93 24.34 2.37
C ALA A 315 6.40 25.40 1.38
N GLU A 316 5.58 26.43 1.12
CA GLU A 316 5.90 27.54 0.24
C GLU A 316 7.03 28.40 0.83
N HIS A 317 6.97 28.75 2.11
CA HIS A 317 8.00 29.50 2.82
C HIS A 317 9.36 28.81 2.74
N VAL A 318 9.43 27.52 3.07
CA VAL A 318 10.70 26.74 3.02
C VAL A 318 11.24 26.68 1.58
N TYR A 319 10.37 26.53 0.59
CA TYR A 319 10.78 26.48 -0.82
C TYR A 319 11.33 27.84 -1.29
N GLN A 320 10.61 28.92 -1.01
CA GLN A 320 10.99 30.27 -1.43
C GLN A 320 12.26 30.77 -0.71
N HIS A 321 12.36 30.51 0.60
CA HIS A 321 13.51 30.92 1.43
C HIS A 321 14.63 29.88 1.51
N SER A 322 14.63 28.86 0.63
CA SER A 322 15.58 27.75 0.63
C SER A 322 17.06 28.17 0.70
N LYS A 323 17.42 29.29 0.07
CA LYS A 323 18.79 29.83 0.12
C LYS A 323 19.16 30.32 1.54
N LYS A 324 18.24 31.03 2.20
CA LYS A 324 18.42 31.56 3.56
C LYS A 324 18.44 30.41 4.58
N LEU A 325 17.63 29.40 4.36
CA LEU A 325 17.54 28.21 5.22
C LEU A 325 18.62 27.16 4.94
N GLY A 326 19.50 27.40 3.98
CA GLY A 326 20.58 26.46 3.65
C GLY A 326 20.09 25.14 3.03
N VAL A 327 18.86 25.05 2.50
CA VAL A 327 18.26 23.83 1.99
C VAL A 327 18.19 23.76 0.47
N SER A 328 18.05 22.56 -0.08
CA SER A 328 17.94 22.34 -1.52
C SER A 328 16.46 22.31 -1.97
N ARG A 329 16.16 22.99 -3.08
CA ARG A 329 14.85 22.90 -3.76
C ARG A 329 14.67 21.61 -4.57
N LYS A 330 15.76 20.88 -4.86
CA LYS A 330 15.71 19.65 -5.66
C LYS A 330 15.05 18.52 -4.91
N LYS A 331 14.21 17.77 -5.59
CA LYS A 331 13.45 16.63 -5.02
C LYS A 331 12.69 17.05 -3.74
N PHE A 332 12.05 18.21 -3.79
CA PHE A 332 11.23 18.72 -2.70
C PHE A 332 10.06 17.76 -2.45
N THR A 333 9.94 17.30 -1.23
CA THR A 333 9.06 16.19 -0.86
C THR A 333 8.07 16.65 0.19
N LEU A 334 6.79 16.38 -0.02
CA LEU A 334 5.77 16.44 1.02
C LEU A 334 5.48 15.03 1.52
N MET A 335 5.35 14.88 2.83
CA MET A 335 5.08 13.61 3.47
C MET A 335 4.09 13.78 4.60
N GLY A 336 3.19 12.80 4.76
CA GLY A 336 2.29 12.79 5.91
C GLY A 336 1.69 11.42 6.15
N ASP A 337 1.15 11.26 7.36
CA ASP A 337 0.44 10.07 7.77
C ASP A 337 -1.01 10.37 8.12
N SER A 338 -1.95 9.46 7.81
CA SER A 338 -3.34 9.57 8.25
C SER A 338 -4.01 10.89 7.79
N ALA A 339 -4.42 11.74 8.73
CA ALA A 339 -4.93 13.09 8.48
C ALA A 339 -3.85 13.99 7.86
N GLY A 340 -2.59 13.86 8.29
CA GLY A 340 -1.47 14.58 7.69
C GLY A 340 -1.23 14.16 6.23
N ALA A 341 -1.53 12.91 5.86
CA ALA A 341 -1.48 12.49 4.47
C ALA A 341 -2.58 13.15 3.62
N ASN A 342 -3.77 13.39 4.17
CA ASN A 342 -4.81 14.21 3.53
C ASN A 342 -4.28 15.62 3.25
N LEU A 343 -3.75 16.28 4.29
CA LEU A 343 -3.17 17.63 4.16
C LEU A 343 -2.01 17.65 3.14
N THR A 344 -1.18 16.61 3.12
CA THR A 344 -0.09 16.45 2.15
C THR A 344 -0.61 16.43 0.71
N VAL A 345 -1.64 15.65 0.42
CA VAL A 345 -2.23 15.56 -0.93
C VAL A 345 -2.85 16.88 -1.34
N LEU A 346 -3.66 17.48 -0.48
CA LEU A 346 -4.34 18.76 -0.76
C LEU A 346 -3.34 19.91 -0.93
N ALA A 347 -2.38 20.04 -0.01
CA ALA A 347 -1.34 21.07 -0.11
C ALA A 347 -0.50 20.91 -1.38
N THR A 348 -0.15 19.65 -1.75
CA THR A 348 0.54 19.40 -3.01
C THR A 348 -0.29 19.86 -4.20
N TYR A 349 -1.54 19.45 -4.27
CA TYR A 349 -2.44 19.82 -5.37
C TYR A 349 -2.57 21.35 -5.48
N ASN A 350 -2.87 22.03 -4.37
CA ASN A 350 -3.08 23.47 -4.35
C ASN A 350 -1.81 24.25 -4.73
N LEU A 351 -0.65 23.87 -4.19
CA LEU A 351 0.63 24.54 -4.49
C LEU A 351 1.07 24.35 -5.94
N LEU A 352 0.78 23.19 -6.53
CA LEU A 352 1.02 22.95 -7.96
C LEU A 352 0.09 23.79 -8.84
N GLN A 353 -1.19 23.91 -8.47
CA GLN A 353 -2.13 24.81 -9.17
C GLN A 353 -1.71 26.27 -9.08
N LYS A 354 -1.21 26.69 -7.92
CA LYS A 354 -0.64 28.05 -7.74
C LYS A 354 0.67 28.26 -8.51
N GLY A 355 1.39 27.20 -8.85
CA GLY A 355 2.70 27.24 -9.51
C GLY A 355 3.83 27.82 -8.66
N THR A 356 3.65 27.91 -7.33
CA THR A 356 4.59 28.58 -6.41
C THR A 356 5.69 27.65 -5.89
N VAL A 357 5.43 26.34 -5.86
CA VAL A 357 6.37 25.32 -5.37
C VAL A 357 6.47 24.18 -6.38
N LYS A 358 7.68 23.78 -6.71
CA LYS A 358 7.92 22.56 -7.49
C LYS A 358 8.06 21.38 -6.54
N ILE A 359 7.01 20.60 -6.37
CA ILE A 359 6.99 19.39 -5.58
C ILE A 359 7.28 18.21 -6.51
N GLU A 360 8.27 17.39 -6.16
CA GLU A 360 8.70 16.27 -7.00
C GLU A 360 8.31 14.91 -6.42
N ASN A 361 8.01 14.83 -5.12
CA ASN A 361 7.62 13.58 -4.48
C ASN A 361 6.52 13.81 -3.45
N ASN A 362 5.58 12.86 -3.38
CA ASN A 362 4.66 12.69 -2.26
C ASN A 362 4.90 11.34 -1.57
N ILE A 363 4.79 11.33 -0.25
CA ILE A 363 4.80 10.10 0.55
C ILE A 363 3.58 10.15 1.47
N ILE A 364 2.66 9.23 1.28
CA ILE A 364 1.41 9.18 2.04
C ILE A 364 1.26 7.83 2.73
N LEU A 365 1.19 7.88 4.06
CA LEU A 365 1.08 6.69 4.90
C LEU A 365 -0.38 6.53 5.36
N TYR A 366 -0.98 5.37 5.06
CA TYR A 366 -2.37 5.04 5.40
C TYR A 366 -3.30 6.27 5.31
N PRO A 367 -3.39 6.90 4.10
CA PRO A 367 -3.98 8.21 3.94
C PRO A 367 -5.48 8.24 4.26
N SER A 368 -5.98 9.40 4.71
CA SER A 368 -7.40 9.69 4.87
C SER A 368 -7.85 10.59 3.72
N VAL A 369 -8.22 10.02 2.58
CA VAL A 369 -8.52 10.78 1.36
C VAL A 369 -10.01 11.03 1.12
N ASP A 370 -10.88 10.40 1.90
CA ASP A 370 -12.32 10.62 1.87
C ASP A 370 -12.87 10.84 3.29
N LEU A 371 -13.45 12.00 3.53
CA LEU A 371 -14.09 12.37 4.81
C LEU A 371 -15.59 12.16 4.81
N SER A 372 -16.17 11.71 3.69
CA SER A 372 -17.58 11.34 3.61
C SER A 372 -17.85 9.93 4.14
N HIS A 373 -16.75 9.15 4.37
CA HIS A 373 -16.81 7.76 4.82
C HIS A 373 -17.61 6.88 3.85
N MET A 374 -17.16 6.84 2.58
CA MET A 374 -17.73 5.90 1.62
C MET A 374 -17.78 4.49 2.23
N PRO A 375 -18.86 3.75 2.02
CA PRO A 375 -18.98 2.40 2.55
C PRO A 375 -17.94 1.49 1.86
N THR A 376 -16.95 1.06 2.61
CA THR A 376 -15.94 0.10 2.19
C THR A 376 -16.00 -1.13 3.06
N LYS A 377 -15.54 -2.26 2.56
CA LYS A 377 -15.52 -3.49 3.33
C LYS A 377 -14.63 -3.38 4.57
N SER A 378 -13.49 -2.74 4.45
CA SER A 378 -12.61 -2.50 5.59
C SER A 378 -13.26 -1.65 6.69
N LEU A 379 -14.17 -0.73 6.31
CA LEU A 379 -14.96 0.04 7.27
C LEU A 379 -15.93 -0.83 8.08
N GLU A 380 -16.43 -1.91 7.50
CA GLU A 380 -17.33 -2.85 8.16
C GLU A 380 -16.56 -3.89 8.98
N ASP A 381 -15.57 -4.54 8.38
CA ASP A 381 -14.80 -5.63 8.99
C ASP A 381 -13.99 -5.18 10.20
N PHE A 382 -13.46 -3.97 10.17
CA PHE A 382 -12.58 -3.43 11.21
C PHE A 382 -13.21 -2.27 11.99
N SER A 383 -14.53 -2.16 12.01
CA SER A 383 -15.29 -1.05 12.62
C SER A 383 -15.00 -0.82 14.11
N SER A 384 -14.51 -1.85 14.82
CA SER A 384 -14.18 -1.83 16.25
C SER A 384 -13.01 -2.75 16.59
N GLY A 385 -12.42 -2.61 17.77
CA GLY A 385 -11.34 -3.48 18.24
C GLY A 385 -9.92 -3.06 17.80
N TYR A 386 -9.83 -2.06 16.93
CA TYR A 386 -8.57 -1.44 16.50
C TYR A 386 -8.49 -0.01 17.03
N ILE A 387 -7.32 0.63 16.92
CA ILE A 387 -7.05 1.96 17.51
C ILE A 387 -8.04 3.01 17.00
N LEU A 388 -8.32 2.99 15.71
CA LEU A 388 -9.32 3.85 15.09
C LEU A 388 -10.59 3.04 14.85
N THR A 389 -11.75 3.57 15.24
CA THR A 389 -13.05 2.97 15.01
C THR A 389 -13.88 3.81 14.04
N LYS A 390 -14.91 3.21 13.46
CA LYS A 390 -15.88 3.92 12.59
C LYS A 390 -16.49 5.13 13.31
N ALA A 391 -16.83 4.98 14.58
CA ALA A 391 -17.40 6.07 15.39
C ALA A 391 -16.41 7.23 15.58
N LYS A 392 -15.14 6.91 15.91
CA LYS A 392 -14.08 7.93 16.06
C LYS A 392 -13.80 8.66 14.76
N THR A 393 -13.75 7.96 13.64
CA THR A 393 -13.49 8.62 12.35
C THR A 393 -14.59 9.60 11.99
N LYS A 394 -15.86 9.19 12.20
CA LYS A 394 -17.00 10.08 11.99
C LYS A 394 -16.90 11.32 12.90
N TRP A 395 -16.62 11.11 14.17
CA TRP A 395 -16.47 12.19 15.14
C TRP A 395 -15.35 13.15 14.78
N TYR A 396 -14.16 12.67 14.39
CA TYR A 396 -13.06 13.53 13.97
C TYR A 396 -13.40 14.35 12.72
N SER A 397 -14.09 13.76 11.76
CA SER A 397 -14.53 14.51 10.58
C SER A 397 -15.59 15.58 10.93
N GLU A 398 -16.44 15.35 11.90
CA GLU A 398 -17.44 16.33 12.39
C GLU A 398 -16.76 17.49 13.12
N LEU A 399 -15.68 17.23 13.86
CA LEU A 399 -14.89 18.27 14.51
C LEU A 399 -14.11 19.12 13.51
N TYR A 400 -13.58 18.50 12.44
CA TYR A 400 -12.71 19.16 11.47
C TYR A 400 -13.47 19.92 10.38
N VAL A 401 -14.52 19.29 9.82
CA VAL A 401 -15.26 19.83 8.67
C VAL A 401 -16.30 20.86 9.15
N PRO A 402 -16.36 22.06 8.56
CA PRO A 402 -17.45 23.00 8.81
C PRO A 402 -18.81 22.40 8.43
N GLU A 403 -19.85 22.65 9.21
CA GLU A 403 -21.19 22.09 8.98
C GLU A 403 -21.80 22.45 7.61
N SER A 404 -21.42 23.60 7.06
CA SER A 404 -21.88 24.08 5.75
C SER A 404 -21.21 23.39 4.58
N MET A 405 -20.19 22.55 4.80
CA MET A 405 -19.35 21.98 3.76
C MET A 405 -19.70 20.51 3.47
N ASP A 406 -19.86 20.18 2.19
CA ASP A 406 -20.01 18.79 1.76
C ASP A 406 -18.70 18.03 1.97
N LYS A 407 -18.77 16.93 2.73
CA LYS A 407 -17.62 16.06 2.99
C LYS A 407 -17.05 15.38 1.72
N ARG A 408 -17.78 15.42 0.61
CA ARG A 408 -17.30 14.99 -0.71
C ARG A 408 -16.64 16.10 -1.52
N SER A 409 -16.58 17.32 -0.99
CA SER A 409 -15.87 18.39 -1.67
C SER A 409 -14.40 18.00 -1.91
N PRO A 410 -13.85 18.18 -3.13
CA PRO A 410 -12.44 17.92 -3.42
C PRO A 410 -11.49 18.78 -2.59
N GLU A 411 -11.96 19.87 -2.01
CA GLU A 411 -11.17 20.75 -1.14
C GLU A 411 -10.79 20.09 0.19
N ILE A 412 -11.58 19.11 0.68
CA ILE A 412 -11.33 18.41 1.94
C ILE A 412 -11.11 16.90 1.77
N SER A 413 -11.66 16.33 0.71
CA SER A 413 -11.56 14.91 0.38
C SER A 413 -10.88 14.77 -0.98
N PRO A 414 -9.55 14.66 -1.00
CA PRO A 414 -8.78 14.59 -2.24
C PRO A 414 -9.14 13.40 -3.12
N PHE A 415 -9.84 12.42 -2.58
CA PHE A 415 -10.41 11.33 -3.37
C PHE A 415 -11.32 11.83 -4.50
N TYR A 416 -11.97 12.98 -4.36
CA TYR A 416 -12.91 13.54 -5.34
C TYR A 416 -12.29 14.58 -6.29
N ILE A 417 -11.00 14.86 -6.20
CA ILE A 417 -10.29 15.71 -7.18
C ILE A 417 -10.40 15.05 -8.55
N LYS A 418 -10.86 15.78 -9.55
CA LYS A 418 -11.08 15.25 -10.89
C LYS A 418 -9.81 15.11 -11.69
N GLU A 419 -8.92 16.10 -11.61
CA GLU A 419 -7.70 16.21 -12.41
C GLU A 419 -6.48 16.00 -11.51
N LEU A 420 -5.84 14.84 -11.62
CA LEU A 420 -4.67 14.46 -10.82
C LEU A 420 -3.40 14.33 -11.67
N ASP A 421 -3.47 14.63 -12.97
CA ASP A 421 -2.40 14.41 -13.95
C ASP A 421 -1.08 15.14 -13.62
N ASN A 422 -1.17 16.26 -12.90
CA ASN A 422 -0.01 17.03 -12.48
C ASN A 422 0.55 16.63 -11.10
N MET A 423 -0.03 15.62 -10.44
CA MET A 423 0.48 15.18 -9.15
C MET A 423 1.88 14.57 -9.29
N PRO A 424 2.78 14.82 -8.32
CA PRO A 424 4.13 14.29 -8.40
C PRO A 424 4.12 12.78 -8.18
N ARG A 425 5.25 12.14 -8.48
CA ARG A 425 5.42 10.72 -8.14
C ARG A 425 5.09 10.49 -6.67
N THR A 426 4.31 9.45 -6.40
CA THR A 426 3.71 9.24 -5.08
C THR A 426 4.00 7.84 -4.54
N LEU A 427 4.51 7.78 -3.30
CA LEU A 427 4.60 6.55 -2.53
C LEU A 427 3.39 6.45 -1.61
N VAL A 428 2.57 5.42 -1.80
CA VAL A 428 1.40 5.12 -0.96
C VAL A 428 1.71 3.90 -0.11
N MET A 429 1.57 4.01 1.22
CA MET A 429 1.69 2.87 2.11
C MET A 429 0.38 2.66 2.87
N THR A 430 -0.11 1.42 2.89
CA THR A 430 -1.38 1.05 3.54
C THR A 430 -1.16 -0.04 4.58
N ALA A 431 -2.10 -0.18 5.52
CA ALA A 431 -2.06 -1.16 6.60
C ALA A 431 -3.21 -2.18 6.47
N GLY A 432 -2.95 -3.45 6.78
CA GLY A 432 -3.88 -4.56 6.60
C GLY A 432 -5.09 -4.49 7.54
N TYR A 433 -4.85 -4.09 8.77
CA TYR A 433 -5.87 -3.91 9.81
C TYR A 433 -6.22 -2.43 10.01
N ASP A 434 -6.37 -1.71 8.90
CA ASP A 434 -6.88 -0.33 8.91
C ASP A 434 -8.38 -0.35 8.66
N PRO A 435 -9.19 -0.04 9.68
CA PRO A 435 -10.65 -0.17 9.59
C PRO A 435 -11.28 0.69 8.50
N LEU A 436 -10.63 1.77 8.12
CA LEU A 436 -11.30 2.76 7.29
C LEU A 436 -10.59 3.05 5.98
N LYS A 437 -9.27 2.86 5.97
CA LYS A 437 -8.45 3.49 4.95
C LYS A 437 -7.62 2.50 4.13
N LYS A 438 -7.73 1.20 4.43
CA LYS A 438 -7.11 0.15 3.61
C LYS A 438 -7.61 0.23 2.17
N ASP A 439 -8.92 0.11 1.98
CA ASP A 439 -9.53 0.13 0.65
C ASP A 439 -9.46 1.53 0.04
N GLU A 440 -9.73 2.58 0.83
CA GLU A 440 -9.64 3.98 0.40
C GLU A 440 -8.23 4.35 -0.08
N GLY A 441 -7.18 3.92 0.63
CA GLY A 441 -5.79 4.16 0.22
C GLY A 441 -5.42 3.44 -1.07
N LEU A 442 -5.92 2.21 -1.25
CA LEU A 442 -5.74 1.42 -2.48
C LEU A 442 -6.45 2.08 -3.67
N LEU A 443 -7.72 2.46 -3.49
CA LEU A 443 -8.52 3.12 -4.53
C LEU A 443 -7.91 4.46 -4.94
N PHE A 444 -7.34 5.20 -3.99
CA PHE A 444 -6.67 6.46 -4.30
C PHE A 444 -5.37 6.24 -5.08
N ALA A 445 -4.57 5.25 -4.71
CA ALA A 445 -3.37 4.86 -5.48
C ALA A 445 -3.74 4.48 -6.93
N GLU A 446 -4.82 3.72 -7.11
CA GLU A 446 -5.34 3.37 -8.43
C GLU A 446 -5.81 4.59 -9.21
N ARG A 447 -6.48 5.55 -8.56
CA ARG A 447 -6.86 6.82 -9.21
C ARG A 447 -5.66 7.60 -9.72
N LEU A 448 -4.61 7.72 -8.90
CA LEU A 448 -3.36 8.37 -9.32
C LEU A 448 -2.76 7.69 -10.55
N LEU A 449 -2.70 6.35 -10.57
CA LEU A 449 -2.22 5.58 -11.72
C LEU A 449 -3.06 5.83 -12.98
N ARG A 450 -4.37 5.96 -12.87
CA ARG A 450 -5.27 6.27 -14.00
C ARG A 450 -5.08 7.68 -14.57
N HIS A 451 -4.42 8.55 -13.81
CA HIS A 451 -4.00 9.89 -14.21
C HIS A 451 -2.50 9.96 -14.57
N ASP A 452 -1.92 8.84 -14.99
CA ASP A 452 -0.51 8.73 -15.42
C ASP A 452 0.51 9.19 -14.37
N VAL A 453 0.13 9.26 -13.09
CA VAL A 453 1.05 9.55 -11.99
C VAL A 453 1.89 8.31 -11.69
N GLU A 454 3.21 8.47 -11.57
CA GLU A 454 4.09 7.39 -11.11
C GLU A 454 3.78 7.06 -9.65
N VAL A 455 3.19 5.89 -9.39
CA VAL A 455 2.82 5.45 -8.04
C VAL A 455 3.62 4.21 -7.65
N GLN A 456 4.20 4.23 -6.45
CA GLN A 456 4.64 3.03 -5.77
C GLN A 456 3.70 2.76 -4.60
N HIS A 457 3.11 1.57 -4.55
CA HIS A 457 2.26 1.16 -3.45
C HIS A 457 2.92 0.05 -2.64
N TYR A 458 2.87 0.15 -1.31
CA TYR A 458 3.32 -0.90 -0.41
C TYR A 458 2.27 -1.16 0.67
N HIS A 459 1.90 -2.42 0.86
CA HIS A 459 0.90 -2.85 1.84
C HIS A 459 1.55 -3.61 3.00
N PHE A 460 1.27 -3.19 4.22
CA PHE A 460 1.70 -3.88 5.44
C PHE A 460 0.56 -4.74 5.98
N ASP A 461 0.48 -6.00 5.55
CA ASP A 461 -0.64 -6.91 5.87
C ASP A 461 -0.91 -7.09 7.36
N SER A 462 0.13 -7.01 8.19
CA SER A 462 0.06 -7.29 9.63
C SER A 462 -0.09 -6.03 10.52
N LEU A 463 -0.12 -4.85 9.93
CA LEU A 463 -0.11 -3.61 10.70
C LEU A 463 -1.49 -2.97 10.80
N VAL A 464 -1.67 -2.20 11.86
CA VAL A 464 -2.85 -1.36 12.11
C VAL A 464 -2.60 0.07 11.64
N ARG A 465 -3.66 0.86 11.51
CA ARG A 465 -3.55 2.30 11.24
C ARG A 465 -2.74 3.01 12.32
N GLY A 466 -1.95 4.02 11.93
CA GLY A 466 -1.14 4.79 12.87
C GLY A 466 0.10 4.05 13.36
N PHE A 467 0.51 3.00 12.67
CA PHE A 467 1.58 2.10 13.10
C PHE A 467 2.92 2.79 13.33
N ILE A 468 3.21 3.93 12.72
CA ILE A 468 4.46 4.66 12.99
C ILE A 468 4.59 5.11 14.46
N ASN A 469 3.47 5.28 15.17
CA ASN A 469 3.45 5.60 16.61
C ASN A 469 3.78 4.38 17.48
N PHE A 470 3.81 3.18 16.93
CA PHE A 470 4.11 1.92 17.60
C PHE A 470 5.45 1.32 17.17
N SER A 471 6.33 2.14 16.65
CA SER A 471 7.58 1.75 16.01
C SER A 471 8.46 0.84 16.86
N LYS A 472 8.43 0.98 18.19
CA LYS A 472 9.15 0.10 19.14
C LYS A 472 8.63 -1.35 19.15
N LEU A 473 7.36 -1.56 18.81
CA LEU A 473 6.70 -2.86 18.83
C LEU A 473 6.84 -3.62 17.51
N ILE A 474 7.22 -2.91 16.42
CA ILE A 474 7.20 -3.38 15.03
C ILE A 474 8.50 -2.98 14.30
N LEU A 475 9.64 -3.21 14.93
CA LEU A 475 10.94 -2.74 14.42
C LEU A 475 11.24 -3.21 12.98
N LYS A 476 10.93 -4.47 12.67
CA LYS A 476 11.17 -5.06 11.35
C LYS A 476 10.36 -4.35 10.26
N GLU A 477 9.09 -4.09 10.52
CA GLU A 477 8.19 -3.42 9.59
C GLU A 477 8.60 -1.96 9.39
N MET A 478 9.10 -1.32 10.45
CA MET A 478 9.63 0.04 10.36
C MET A 478 10.93 0.13 9.57
N GLU A 479 11.81 -0.88 9.66
CA GLU A 479 13.00 -0.96 8.79
C GLU A 479 12.59 -1.10 7.31
N ILE A 480 11.56 -1.90 7.03
CA ILE A 480 10.99 -2.00 5.68
C ILE A 480 10.44 -0.65 5.22
N LEU A 481 9.67 0.06 6.07
CA LEU A 481 9.16 1.39 5.75
C LEU A 481 10.31 2.33 5.35
N HIS A 482 11.33 2.47 6.20
CA HIS A 482 12.46 3.34 5.91
C HIS A 482 13.20 2.94 4.63
N SER A 483 13.44 1.65 4.42
CA SER A 483 14.06 1.13 3.19
C SER A 483 13.27 1.51 1.94
N ARG A 484 11.92 1.39 1.98
CA ARG A 484 11.05 1.78 0.88
C ARG A 484 11.06 3.28 0.62
N VAL A 485 11.04 4.08 1.69
CA VAL A 485 11.15 5.56 1.58
C VAL A 485 12.49 5.95 0.96
N ILE A 486 13.61 5.38 1.42
CA ILE A 486 14.94 5.64 0.87
C ILE A 486 14.98 5.30 -0.62
N LYS A 487 14.53 4.09 -0.98
CA LYS A 487 14.50 3.64 -2.38
C LYS A 487 13.66 4.55 -3.27
N PHE A 488 12.52 4.99 -2.77
CA PHE A 488 11.64 5.91 -3.50
C PHE A 488 12.27 7.29 -3.69
N LEU A 489 12.96 7.81 -2.70
CA LEU A 489 13.56 9.15 -2.76
C LEU A 489 14.86 9.23 -3.57
N GLY A 490 15.55 8.14 -3.77
CA GLY A 490 16.76 8.00 -4.61
C GLY A 490 17.94 8.74 -4.06
#